data_cb67227057629fb8b4abcd0d656a1788
#
_entry.id   cb67227057629fb8b4abcd0d656a1788
#
_cell.length_a   1.000
_cell.length_b   1.000
_cell.length_c   1.000
_cell.angle_alpha   90.00
_cell.angle_beta   90.00
_cell.angle_gamma   90.00
#
_symmetry.space_group_name_H-M   'P 1'
#
loop_
_entity.id
_entity.type
_entity.pdbx_description
1 polymer ?
#
loop_
_entity_poly.entity_id
_entity_poly.type
_entity_poly.pdbx_seq_one_letter_code
_entity_poly.pdbx_strand_id
1 'polypeptide(L)'
;MKNVMLQGKSTLVFQSLLVMVLSLAVAGCAALGTSGVNLISVEEEWELGKQFEAQLAEELDPYEDPAITRMGQRIVAETRKANLPWRFYVIEDESINAFNVPGGLVYLHSGLIDVASDAEIAAVIGHEVAHGVARHGTQRMTQQYGLAIIAGAVLGEDPGVVQEIVAQILAGGTIARFSQAQEFEADDLGVRFMHDAGYDPNGMIALLERFLDMQERDPGRMQQFFATHPSTDERLERVRERVGNHGAVE
;
A
#
# COMPACT_ATOMS: atom_id res chain seq x y z
N MET A 1 -11.42 -63.14 -12.48
CA MET A 1 -12.37 -62.03 -12.20
C MET A 1 -12.13 -61.28 -10.90
N LYS A 2 -11.24 -61.68 -9.95
CA LYS A 2 -10.99 -60.97 -8.71
C LYS A 2 -10.01 -59.81 -8.80
N ASN A 3 -9.10 -59.75 -9.79
CA ASN A 3 -8.08 -58.71 -9.88
C ASN A 3 -8.56 -57.39 -10.51
N VAL A 4 -9.67 -57.35 -11.24
CA VAL A 4 -10.21 -56.11 -11.85
C VAL A 4 -10.97 -55.26 -10.85
N MET A 5 -11.54 -55.88 -9.80
CA MET A 5 -12.27 -55.15 -8.74
C MET A 5 -11.36 -54.42 -7.72
N LEU A 6 -10.10 -54.85 -7.58
CA LEU A 6 -9.15 -54.20 -6.66
C LEU A 6 -8.51 -52.95 -7.28
N GLN A 7 -8.31 -52.87 -8.57
CA GLN A 7 -7.76 -51.70 -9.25
C GLN A 7 -8.74 -50.50 -9.29
N GLY A 8 -10.04 -50.76 -9.41
CA GLY A 8 -11.06 -49.71 -9.43
C GLY A 8 -11.25 -49.00 -8.08
N LYS A 9 -11.01 -49.71 -6.96
CA LYS A 9 -11.15 -49.14 -5.61
C LYS A 9 -9.95 -48.22 -5.22
N SER A 10 -8.74 -48.59 -5.66
CA SER A 10 -7.56 -47.77 -5.40
C SER A 10 -7.56 -46.45 -6.19
N THR A 11 -8.06 -46.46 -7.43
CA THR A 11 -8.17 -45.25 -8.26
C THR A 11 -9.22 -44.28 -7.71
N LEU A 12 -10.37 -44.80 -7.24
CA LEU A 12 -11.42 -43.99 -6.62
C LEU A 12 -10.95 -43.33 -5.28
N VAL A 13 -10.22 -44.09 -4.46
CA VAL A 13 -9.65 -43.55 -3.20
C VAL A 13 -8.61 -42.48 -3.48
N PHE A 14 -7.76 -42.69 -4.52
CA PHE A 14 -6.74 -41.70 -4.90
C PHE A 14 -7.37 -40.42 -5.47
N GLN A 15 -8.42 -40.54 -6.30
CA GLN A 15 -9.16 -39.39 -6.80
C GLN A 15 -9.90 -38.65 -5.71
N SER A 16 -10.50 -39.34 -4.74
CA SER A 16 -11.16 -38.72 -3.60
C SER A 16 -10.17 -37.99 -2.68
N LEU A 17 -8.98 -38.55 -2.49
CA LEU A 17 -7.91 -37.91 -1.70
C LEU A 17 -7.38 -36.65 -2.40
N LEU A 18 -7.19 -36.71 -3.71
CA LEU A 18 -6.73 -35.57 -4.52
C LEU A 18 -7.76 -34.43 -4.52
N VAL A 19 -9.05 -34.73 -4.65
CA VAL A 19 -10.14 -33.74 -4.57
C VAL A 19 -10.22 -33.13 -3.16
N MET A 20 -10.03 -33.94 -2.10
CA MET A 20 -10.05 -33.46 -0.73
C MET A 20 -8.84 -32.58 -0.41
N VAL A 21 -7.65 -32.89 -0.91
CA VAL A 21 -6.45 -32.06 -0.79
C VAL A 21 -6.59 -30.76 -1.58
N LEU A 22 -7.17 -30.81 -2.79
CA LEU A 22 -7.45 -29.61 -3.58
C LEU A 22 -8.51 -28.72 -2.90
N SER A 23 -9.54 -29.31 -2.29
CA SER A 23 -10.60 -28.61 -1.58
C SER A 23 -10.06 -27.96 -0.29
N LEU A 24 -9.14 -28.60 0.41
CA LEU A 24 -8.46 -28.05 1.59
C LEU A 24 -7.51 -26.91 1.21
N ALA A 25 -6.84 -26.98 0.06
CA ALA A 25 -5.99 -25.90 -0.45
C ALA A 25 -6.82 -24.66 -0.84
N VAL A 26 -8.00 -24.85 -1.46
CA VAL A 26 -8.90 -23.75 -1.81
C VAL A 26 -9.56 -23.13 -0.57
N ALA A 27 -9.94 -23.96 0.42
CA ALA A 27 -10.49 -23.48 1.70
C ALA A 27 -9.44 -22.75 2.54
N GLY A 28 -8.16 -23.17 2.46
CA GLY A 28 -7.04 -22.48 3.11
C GLY A 28 -6.80 -21.08 2.57
N CYS A 29 -6.97 -20.87 1.27
CA CYS A 29 -6.87 -19.54 0.66
C CYS A 29 -8.01 -18.60 1.07
N ALA A 30 -9.19 -19.11 1.39
CA ALA A 30 -10.33 -18.31 1.84
C ALA A 30 -10.27 -17.96 3.33
N ALA A 31 -9.49 -18.70 4.13
CA ALA A 31 -9.31 -18.47 5.56
C ALA A 31 -8.12 -17.55 5.92
N LEU A 32 -7.24 -17.26 4.95
CA LEU A 32 -6.22 -16.23 5.05
C LEU A 32 -6.92 -14.90 4.79
N GLY A 33 -7.32 -14.24 5.87
CA GLY A 33 -8.06 -12.98 5.88
C GLY A 33 -7.52 -11.89 4.93
N THR A 34 -8.10 -10.72 4.95
CA THR A 34 -7.85 -9.55 4.10
C THR A 34 -6.39 -9.12 3.94
N SER A 35 -5.49 -9.58 4.80
CA SER A 35 -4.04 -9.49 4.64
C SER A 35 -3.56 -10.54 3.63
N GLY A 36 -3.37 -10.14 2.40
CA GLY A 36 -2.82 -10.97 1.32
C GLY A 36 -1.50 -11.63 1.75
N VAL A 37 -1.27 -12.87 1.27
CA VAL A 37 -0.01 -13.57 1.52
C VAL A 37 1.14 -12.72 0.99
N ASN A 38 1.99 -12.24 1.87
CA ASN A 38 3.23 -11.55 1.51
C ASN A 38 4.40 -12.52 1.72
N LEU A 39 4.98 -12.99 0.63
CA LEU A 39 6.08 -13.96 0.65
C LEU A 39 7.46 -13.30 0.54
N ILE A 40 7.50 -11.97 0.40
CA ILE A 40 8.72 -11.18 0.34
C ILE A 40 9.14 -10.84 1.78
N SER A 41 10.38 -11.11 2.18
CA SER A 41 10.92 -10.70 3.48
C SER A 41 11.04 -9.17 3.57
N VAL A 42 11.28 -8.63 4.77
CA VAL A 42 11.51 -7.19 4.95
C VAL A 42 12.83 -6.78 4.28
N GLU A 43 13.83 -7.64 4.37
CA GLU A 43 15.15 -7.42 3.76
C GLU A 43 15.07 -7.38 2.23
N GLU A 44 14.30 -8.29 1.63
CA GLU A 44 14.07 -8.32 0.18
C GLU A 44 13.28 -7.09 -0.29
N GLU A 45 12.25 -6.67 0.45
CA GLU A 45 11.52 -5.43 0.18
C GLU A 45 12.45 -4.22 0.18
N TRP A 46 13.45 -4.25 1.07
CA TRP A 46 14.45 -3.21 1.19
C TRP A 46 15.40 -3.12 0.00
N GLU A 47 15.91 -4.25 -0.46
CA GLU A 47 16.76 -4.31 -1.65
C GLU A 47 15.98 -3.87 -2.90
N LEU A 48 14.72 -4.25 -2.99
CA LEU A 48 13.82 -3.80 -4.06
C LEU A 48 13.59 -2.28 -4.00
N GLY A 49 13.43 -1.73 -2.78
CA GLY A 49 13.30 -0.29 -2.56
C GLY A 49 14.46 0.52 -3.12
N LYS A 50 15.70 0.05 -2.94
CA LYS A 50 16.88 0.72 -3.51
C LYS A 50 16.84 0.78 -5.04
N GLN A 51 16.32 -0.26 -5.69
CA GLN A 51 16.19 -0.29 -7.14
C GLN A 51 15.10 0.69 -7.61
N PHE A 52 13.97 0.75 -6.90
CA PHE A 52 12.92 1.73 -7.17
C PHE A 52 13.42 3.16 -6.99
N GLU A 53 14.11 3.43 -5.88
CA GLU A 53 14.65 4.75 -5.59
C GLU A 53 15.57 5.25 -6.70
N ALA A 54 16.52 4.41 -7.14
CA ALA A 54 17.44 4.75 -8.20
C ALA A 54 16.73 5.09 -9.52
N GLN A 55 15.73 4.30 -9.89
CA GLN A 55 15.02 4.48 -11.15
C GLN A 55 14.04 5.65 -11.11
N LEU A 56 13.33 5.83 -9.98
CA LEU A 56 12.43 6.99 -9.80
C LEU A 56 13.20 8.31 -9.71
N ALA A 57 14.44 8.28 -9.18
CA ALA A 57 15.29 9.47 -9.17
C ALA A 57 15.67 9.95 -10.58
N GLU A 58 15.89 9.01 -11.52
CA GLU A 58 16.20 9.35 -12.91
C GLU A 58 14.98 9.90 -13.67
N GLU A 59 13.78 9.43 -13.35
CA GLU A 59 12.57 9.72 -14.11
C GLU A 59 11.78 10.94 -13.57
N LEU A 60 11.82 11.19 -12.26
CA LEU A 60 10.96 12.18 -11.58
C LEU A 60 11.73 13.36 -11.00
N ASP A 61 13.07 13.30 -10.94
CA ASP A 61 13.91 14.30 -10.28
C ASP A 61 13.37 14.74 -8.89
N PRO A 62 13.07 13.79 -7.97
CA PRO A 62 12.46 14.11 -6.69
C PRO A 62 13.48 14.77 -5.76
N TYR A 63 13.00 15.64 -4.87
CA TYR A 63 13.84 16.30 -3.87
C TYR A 63 13.32 16.08 -2.45
N GLU A 64 14.21 16.19 -1.46
CA GLU A 64 13.85 16.17 -0.05
C GLU A 64 13.46 17.58 0.42
N ASP A 65 12.20 17.74 0.87
CA ASP A 65 11.77 18.92 1.60
C ASP A 65 11.99 18.71 3.10
N PRO A 66 12.70 19.63 3.81
CA PRO A 66 12.99 19.44 5.22
C PRO A 66 11.76 19.43 6.15
N ALA A 67 10.65 20.07 5.76
CA ALA A 67 9.42 20.07 6.56
C ALA A 67 8.69 18.73 6.40
N ILE A 68 8.55 18.26 5.16
CA ILE A 68 7.95 16.96 4.82
C ILE A 68 8.77 15.83 5.44
N THR A 69 10.09 15.85 5.30
CA THR A 69 10.99 14.85 5.89
C THR A 69 10.85 14.79 7.41
N ARG A 70 10.84 15.93 8.11
CA ARG A 70 10.64 15.96 9.57
C ARG A 70 9.28 15.43 9.98
N MET A 71 8.22 15.78 9.25
CA MET A 71 6.86 15.31 9.50
C MET A 71 6.80 13.79 9.34
N GLY A 72 7.31 13.26 8.25
CA GLY A 72 7.34 11.83 7.97
C GLY A 72 8.14 11.04 8.99
N GLN A 73 9.35 11.49 9.33
CA GLN A 73 10.19 10.85 10.35
C GLN A 73 9.51 10.83 11.73
N ARG A 74 8.81 11.91 12.10
CA ARG A 74 8.06 11.98 13.35
C ARG A 74 6.90 10.97 13.37
N ILE A 75 6.17 10.82 12.26
CA ILE A 75 5.08 9.84 12.14
C ILE A 75 5.62 8.40 12.17
N VAL A 76 6.71 8.14 11.45
CA VAL A 76 7.34 6.82 11.40
C VAL A 76 7.86 6.39 12.77
N ALA A 77 8.36 7.31 13.60
CA ALA A 77 8.86 7.02 14.94
C ALA A 77 7.83 6.32 15.83
N GLU A 78 6.54 6.55 15.58
CA GLU A 78 5.42 5.91 16.30
C GLU A 78 5.00 4.56 15.71
N THR A 79 5.75 4.04 14.73
CA THR A 79 5.43 2.77 14.10
C THR A 79 6.35 1.64 14.56
N ARG A 80 5.88 0.39 14.43
CA ARG A 80 6.72 -0.79 14.67
C ARG A 80 7.88 -0.96 13.69
N LYS A 81 7.96 -0.12 12.65
CA LYS A 81 9.01 -0.11 11.62
C LYS A 81 9.85 1.17 11.65
N ALA A 82 9.90 1.85 12.80
CA ALA A 82 10.65 3.09 12.98
C ALA A 82 12.17 2.97 12.70
N ASN A 83 12.73 1.76 12.85
CA ASN A 83 14.14 1.48 12.60
C ASN A 83 14.49 1.24 11.13
N LEU A 84 13.50 1.26 10.23
CA LEU A 84 13.76 1.15 8.79
C LEU A 84 14.11 2.54 8.22
N PRO A 85 14.95 2.64 7.17
CA PRO A 85 15.40 3.90 6.58
C PRO A 85 14.32 4.52 5.68
N TRP A 86 13.24 5.00 6.25
CA TRP A 86 12.20 5.75 5.55
C TRP A 86 12.75 7.03 4.94
N ARG A 87 12.30 7.32 3.72
CA ARG A 87 12.60 8.55 2.99
C ARG A 87 11.33 9.17 2.44
N PHE A 88 11.33 10.52 2.41
CA PHE A 88 10.19 11.32 2.01
C PHE A 88 10.65 12.30 0.95
N TYR A 89 10.01 12.24 -0.21
CA TYR A 89 10.36 13.02 -1.37
C TYR A 89 9.18 13.88 -1.83
N VAL A 90 9.51 15.01 -2.43
CA VAL A 90 8.55 15.85 -3.16
C VAL A 90 8.89 15.76 -4.65
N ILE A 91 7.84 15.67 -5.46
CA ILE A 91 7.90 15.70 -6.92
C ILE A 91 7.25 16.98 -7.39
N GLU A 92 7.89 17.73 -8.28
CA GLU A 92 7.36 18.94 -8.89
C GLU A 92 6.30 18.56 -9.93
N ASP A 93 5.05 18.42 -9.48
CA ASP A 93 3.90 18.06 -10.31
C ASP A 93 2.63 18.71 -9.74
N GLU A 94 1.85 19.39 -10.62
CA GLU A 94 0.63 20.11 -10.22
C GLU A 94 -0.56 19.19 -9.90
N SER A 95 -0.47 17.90 -10.19
CA SER A 95 -1.51 16.92 -9.86
C SER A 95 -1.59 16.68 -8.35
N ILE A 96 -2.79 16.32 -7.89
CA ILE A 96 -2.99 15.93 -6.49
C ILE A 96 -2.68 14.45 -6.35
N ASN A 97 -1.50 14.15 -5.81
CA ASN A 97 -1.10 12.76 -5.64
C ASN A 97 -0.08 12.59 -4.50
N ALA A 98 -0.07 11.41 -3.91
CA ALA A 98 1.00 10.88 -3.09
C ALA A 98 1.02 9.36 -3.28
N PHE A 99 2.17 8.73 -3.07
CA PHE A 99 2.28 7.28 -3.16
C PHE A 99 3.45 6.75 -2.34
N ASN A 100 3.30 5.52 -1.88
CA ASN A 100 4.35 4.74 -1.26
C ASN A 100 4.84 3.65 -2.22
N VAL A 101 6.14 3.45 -2.27
CA VAL A 101 6.74 2.27 -2.89
C VAL A 101 7.43 1.39 -1.84
N PRO A 102 7.55 0.07 -2.09
CA PRO A 102 8.26 -0.82 -1.19
C PRO A 102 9.65 -0.31 -0.82
N GLY A 103 10.09 -0.57 0.41
CA GLY A 103 11.36 -0.07 0.92
C GLY A 103 11.24 1.23 1.72
N GLY A 104 10.01 1.68 2.04
CA GLY A 104 9.80 2.86 2.91
C GLY A 104 10.00 4.20 2.20
N LEU A 105 9.76 4.25 0.90
CA LEU A 105 9.86 5.47 0.10
C LEU A 105 8.47 6.08 -0.08
N VAL A 106 8.30 7.33 0.31
CA VAL A 106 7.04 8.08 0.21
C VAL A 106 7.27 9.31 -0.65
N TYR A 107 6.44 9.49 -1.65
CA TYR A 107 6.49 10.59 -2.60
C TYR A 107 5.20 11.41 -2.52
N LEU A 108 5.33 12.74 -2.46
CA LEU A 108 4.23 13.69 -2.49
C LEU A 108 4.39 14.60 -3.71
N HIS A 109 3.30 14.89 -4.42
CA HIS A 109 3.32 15.90 -5.47
C HIS A 109 3.18 17.31 -4.87
N SER A 110 3.90 18.28 -5.46
CA SER A 110 3.83 19.69 -5.02
C SER A 110 2.40 20.23 -5.09
N GLY A 111 1.61 19.82 -6.10
CA GLY A 111 0.22 20.20 -6.21
C GLY A 111 -0.68 19.76 -5.06
N LEU A 112 -0.36 18.65 -4.38
CA LEU A 112 -1.03 18.24 -3.14
C LEU A 112 -0.62 19.16 -1.99
N ILE A 113 0.68 19.42 -1.85
CA ILE A 113 1.23 20.26 -0.77
C ILE A 113 0.68 21.68 -0.83
N ASP A 114 0.51 22.23 -2.02
CA ASP A 114 0.00 23.60 -2.26
C ASP A 114 -1.44 23.81 -1.80
N VAL A 115 -2.25 22.75 -1.78
CA VAL A 115 -3.69 22.85 -1.43
C VAL A 115 -4.02 22.33 -0.04
N ALA A 116 -3.16 21.53 0.56
CA ALA A 116 -3.39 20.87 1.84
C ALA A 116 -2.83 21.70 3.01
N SER A 117 -3.51 21.67 4.15
CA SER A 117 -2.97 22.18 5.42
C SER A 117 -1.94 21.20 5.99
N ASP A 118 -1.13 21.65 6.97
CA ASP A 118 -0.15 20.77 7.64
C ASP A 118 -0.78 19.51 8.25
N ALA A 119 -2.01 19.63 8.79
CA ALA A 119 -2.73 18.47 9.34
C ALA A 119 -3.17 17.49 8.25
N GLU A 120 -3.59 17.99 7.08
CA GLU A 120 -3.95 17.16 5.92
C GLU A 120 -2.70 16.52 5.30
N ILE A 121 -1.57 17.23 5.23
CA ILE A 121 -0.29 16.66 4.80
C ILE A 121 0.15 15.54 5.76
N ALA A 122 0.03 15.75 7.08
CA ALA A 122 0.32 14.71 8.06
C ALA A 122 -0.60 13.49 7.89
N ALA A 123 -1.86 13.71 7.51
CA ALA A 123 -2.80 12.63 7.23
C ALA A 123 -2.40 11.83 5.99
N VAL A 124 -2.02 12.49 4.89
CA VAL A 124 -1.48 11.82 3.69
C VAL A 124 -0.25 11.00 4.05
N ILE A 125 0.73 11.61 4.72
CA ILE A 125 1.96 10.90 5.11
C ILE A 125 1.63 9.71 6.02
N GLY A 126 0.73 9.89 6.99
CA GLY A 126 0.29 8.83 7.88
C GLY A 126 -0.35 7.65 7.12
N HIS A 127 -1.17 7.94 6.11
CA HIS A 127 -1.80 6.96 5.24
C HIS A 127 -0.77 6.19 4.39
N GLU A 128 0.18 6.90 3.74
CA GLU A 128 1.23 6.26 2.94
C GLU A 128 2.19 5.43 3.80
N VAL A 129 2.57 5.94 4.97
CA VAL A 129 3.35 5.18 5.95
C VAL A 129 2.58 3.94 6.40
N ALA A 130 1.27 4.02 6.60
CA ALA A 130 0.44 2.87 6.96
C ALA A 130 0.47 1.78 5.88
N HIS A 131 0.35 2.15 4.59
CA HIS A 131 0.53 1.21 3.48
C HIS A 131 1.89 0.52 3.52
N GLY A 132 2.97 1.25 3.77
CA GLY A 132 4.32 0.69 3.90
C GLY A 132 4.50 -0.19 5.14
N VAL A 133 3.94 0.19 6.29
CA VAL A 133 3.96 -0.61 7.53
C VAL A 133 3.17 -1.91 7.37
N ALA A 134 1.99 -1.86 6.75
CA ALA A 134 1.15 -3.02 6.44
C ALA A 134 1.68 -3.82 5.24
N ARG A 135 2.64 -3.28 4.48
CA ARG A 135 3.29 -3.91 3.33
C ARG A 135 2.31 -4.20 2.18
N HIS A 136 1.33 -3.30 1.99
CA HIS A 136 0.31 -3.47 0.95
C HIS A 136 0.91 -3.51 -0.46
N GLY A 137 1.96 -2.72 -0.73
CA GLY A 137 2.66 -2.69 -2.01
C GLY A 137 3.24 -4.05 -2.39
N THR A 138 4.02 -4.69 -1.51
CA THR A 138 4.63 -6.02 -1.77
C THR A 138 3.60 -7.15 -1.82
N GLN A 139 2.49 -7.05 -1.07
CA GLN A 139 1.37 -7.97 -1.21
C GLN A 139 0.76 -7.90 -2.62
N ARG A 140 0.55 -6.68 -3.13
CA ARG A 140 0.00 -6.46 -4.48
C ARG A 140 0.96 -6.92 -5.56
N MET A 141 2.26 -6.64 -5.41
CA MET A 141 3.28 -7.13 -6.34
C MET A 141 3.30 -8.65 -6.39
N THR A 142 3.25 -9.33 -5.23
CA THR A 142 3.19 -10.79 -5.17
C THR A 142 1.95 -11.34 -5.87
N GLN A 143 0.80 -10.67 -5.73
CA GLN A 143 -0.45 -11.06 -6.40
C GLN A 143 -0.38 -10.86 -7.91
N GLN A 144 0.23 -9.77 -8.37
CA GLN A 144 0.26 -9.38 -9.78
C GLN A 144 1.33 -10.15 -10.58
N TYR A 145 2.54 -10.26 -10.04
CA TYR A 145 3.69 -10.82 -10.76
C TYR A 145 4.05 -12.24 -10.32
N GLY A 146 3.59 -12.67 -9.15
CA GLY A 146 3.97 -13.95 -8.56
C GLY A 146 5.36 -13.93 -7.90
N LEU A 147 5.59 -14.86 -6.97
CA LEU A 147 6.79 -14.89 -6.14
C LEU A 147 8.08 -15.08 -6.94
N ALA A 148 8.07 -15.97 -7.94
CA ALA A 148 9.29 -16.29 -8.69
C ALA A 148 9.85 -15.07 -9.46
N ILE A 149 8.96 -14.27 -10.05
CA ILE A 149 9.33 -13.06 -10.80
C ILE A 149 9.87 -12.00 -9.84
N ILE A 150 9.19 -11.79 -8.70
CA ILE A 150 9.64 -10.82 -7.70
C ILE A 150 10.99 -11.24 -7.09
N ALA A 151 11.19 -12.53 -6.82
CA ALA A 151 12.48 -13.04 -6.33
C ALA A 151 13.62 -12.76 -7.34
N GLY A 152 13.39 -12.95 -8.64
CA GLY A 152 14.33 -12.59 -9.68
C GLY A 152 14.65 -11.08 -9.72
N ALA A 153 13.65 -10.23 -9.54
CA ALA A 153 13.84 -8.78 -9.45
C ALA A 153 14.67 -8.38 -8.21
N VAL A 154 14.37 -8.95 -7.03
CA VAL A 154 15.13 -8.72 -5.79
C VAL A 154 16.61 -9.10 -5.95
N LEU A 155 16.87 -10.22 -6.60
CA LEU A 155 18.25 -10.68 -6.87
C LEU A 155 18.94 -9.91 -8.01
N GLY A 156 18.25 -9.00 -8.69
CA GLY A 156 18.77 -8.27 -9.83
C GLY A 156 18.91 -9.12 -11.11
N GLU A 157 18.31 -10.32 -11.13
CA GLU A 157 18.32 -11.22 -12.29
C GLU A 157 17.30 -10.81 -13.35
N ASP A 158 16.24 -10.07 -12.95
CA ASP A 158 15.18 -9.56 -13.84
C ASP A 158 14.90 -8.07 -13.59
N PRO A 159 15.75 -7.16 -14.08
CA PRO A 159 15.56 -5.72 -13.93
C PRO A 159 14.33 -5.20 -14.71
N GLY A 160 13.85 -5.96 -15.69
CA GLY A 160 12.65 -5.58 -16.49
C GLY A 160 11.39 -5.47 -15.65
N VAL A 161 11.25 -6.27 -14.61
CA VAL A 161 10.11 -6.19 -13.68
C VAL A 161 10.11 -4.88 -12.91
N VAL A 162 11.27 -4.42 -12.43
CA VAL A 162 11.39 -3.13 -11.73
C VAL A 162 11.04 -1.99 -12.68
N GLN A 163 11.53 -2.03 -13.93
CA GLN A 163 11.22 -1.02 -14.95
C GLN A 163 9.73 -0.99 -15.28
N GLU A 164 9.09 -2.16 -15.41
CA GLU A 164 7.64 -2.24 -15.66
C GLU A 164 6.84 -1.64 -14.50
N ILE A 165 7.21 -1.92 -13.26
CA ILE A 165 6.54 -1.37 -12.08
C ILE A 165 6.72 0.14 -12.02
N VAL A 166 7.92 0.66 -12.27
CA VAL A 166 8.18 2.11 -12.32
C VAL A 166 7.35 2.75 -13.44
N ALA A 167 7.30 2.15 -14.62
CA ALA A 167 6.46 2.67 -15.72
C ALA A 167 4.96 2.71 -15.32
N GLN A 168 4.47 1.75 -14.56
CA GLN A 168 3.10 1.77 -14.04
C GLN A 168 2.90 2.90 -13.00
N ILE A 169 3.86 3.12 -12.11
CA ILE A 169 3.83 4.24 -11.15
C ILE A 169 3.76 5.56 -11.91
N LEU A 170 4.60 5.76 -12.90
CA LEU A 170 4.63 6.97 -13.74
C LEU A 170 3.33 7.18 -14.53
N ALA A 171 2.69 6.10 -14.99
CA ALA A 171 1.45 6.17 -15.75
C ALA A 171 0.20 6.44 -14.91
N GLY A 172 0.21 6.09 -13.64
CA GLY A 172 -0.99 6.12 -12.81
C GLY A 172 -0.77 6.36 -11.32
N GLY A 173 0.47 6.56 -10.90
CA GLY A 173 0.82 6.98 -9.53
C GLY A 173 1.06 5.85 -8.52
N THR A 174 0.76 4.56 -8.81
CA THR A 174 1.13 3.44 -7.93
C THR A 174 1.23 2.10 -8.63
N ILE A 175 1.79 1.11 -7.93
CA ILE A 175 1.97 -0.28 -8.40
C ILE A 175 0.64 -0.98 -8.72
N ALA A 176 -0.44 -0.63 -8.03
CA ALA A 176 -1.78 -1.15 -8.26
C ALA A 176 -2.83 -0.43 -7.41
N ARG A 177 -4.08 -0.51 -7.82
CA ARG A 177 -5.21 -0.06 -7.00
C ARG A 177 -5.32 -0.90 -5.74
N PHE A 178 -5.30 -0.27 -4.57
CA PHE A 178 -5.51 -0.96 -3.30
C PHE A 178 -6.96 -1.44 -3.16
N SER A 179 -7.16 -2.52 -2.43
CA SER A 179 -8.51 -2.97 -2.09
C SER A 179 -9.12 -2.05 -1.03
N GLN A 180 -10.44 -1.99 -0.98
CA GLN A 180 -11.15 -1.22 0.05
C GLN A 180 -10.71 -1.60 1.47
N ALA A 181 -10.46 -2.89 1.73
CA ALA A 181 -9.98 -3.34 3.03
C ALA A 181 -8.57 -2.82 3.36
N GLN A 182 -7.67 -2.72 2.36
CA GLN A 182 -6.34 -2.13 2.54
C GLN A 182 -6.42 -0.62 2.78
N GLU A 183 -7.34 0.07 2.10
CA GLU A 183 -7.61 1.50 2.35
C GLU A 183 -8.12 1.74 3.77
N PHE A 184 -9.07 0.93 4.24
CA PHE A 184 -9.57 1.01 5.62
C PHE A 184 -8.47 0.76 6.65
N GLU A 185 -7.61 -0.24 6.41
CA GLU A 185 -6.48 -0.52 7.29
C GLU A 185 -5.48 0.65 7.29
N ALA A 186 -5.20 1.24 6.11
CA ALA A 186 -4.30 2.37 6.00
C ALA A 186 -4.87 3.63 6.67
N ASP A 187 -6.17 3.89 6.55
CA ASP A 187 -6.84 4.99 7.26
C ASP A 187 -6.78 4.80 8.78
N ASP A 188 -7.14 3.61 9.28
CA ASP A 188 -7.15 3.30 10.72
C ASP A 188 -5.74 3.42 11.34
N LEU A 189 -4.72 2.91 10.64
CA LEU A 189 -3.33 3.01 11.07
C LEU A 189 -2.80 4.43 10.94
N GLY A 190 -3.12 5.11 9.83
CA GLY A 190 -2.70 6.48 9.57
C GLY A 190 -3.20 7.46 10.61
N VAL A 191 -4.50 7.40 10.96
CA VAL A 191 -5.08 8.19 12.06
C VAL A 191 -4.33 7.97 13.38
N ARG A 192 -4.02 6.71 13.70
CA ARG A 192 -3.27 6.39 14.92
C ARG A 192 -1.86 6.96 14.87
N PHE A 193 -1.11 6.73 13.79
CA PHE A 193 0.28 7.17 13.68
C PHE A 193 0.42 8.69 13.73
N MET A 194 -0.48 9.42 13.05
CA MET A 194 -0.46 10.88 13.12
C MET A 194 -0.83 11.42 14.52
N HIS A 195 -1.83 10.80 15.19
CA HIS A 195 -2.20 11.13 16.55
C HIS A 195 -1.04 10.90 17.53
N ASP A 196 -0.44 9.69 17.52
CA ASP A 196 0.66 9.31 18.40
C ASP A 196 1.89 10.22 18.17
N ALA A 197 2.11 10.67 16.92
CA ALA A 197 3.11 11.68 16.56
C ALA A 197 2.73 13.12 16.95
N GLY A 198 1.56 13.35 17.57
CA GLY A 198 1.07 14.65 18.03
C GLY A 198 0.58 15.58 16.93
N TYR A 199 0.08 15.01 15.82
CA TYR A 199 -0.70 15.73 14.80
C TYR A 199 -2.20 15.57 15.05
N ASP A 200 -2.99 16.57 14.63
CA ASP A 200 -4.45 16.52 14.78
C ASP A 200 -5.06 15.44 13.87
N PRO A 201 -5.67 14.38 14.43
CA PRO A 201 -6.28 13.32 13.63
C PRO A 201 -7.49 13.78 12.80
N ASN A 202 -8.09 14.94 13.13
CA ASN A 202 -9.13 15.56 12.29
C ASN A 202 -8.59 15.94 10.90
N GLY A 203 -7.27 16.05 10.73
CA GLY A 203 -6.63 16.23 9.43
C GLY A 203 -6.98 15.14 8.42
N MET A 204 -7.19 13.88 8.85
CA MET A 204 -7.63 12.80 7.97
C MET A 204 -9.09 13.00 7.51
N ILE A 205 -9.97 13.49 8.38
CA ILE A 205 -11.35 13.82 8.03
C ILE A 205 -11.34 14.95 6.98
N ALA A 206 -10.63 16.04 7.29
CA ALA A 206 -10.55 17.21 6.41
C ALA A 206 -9.97 16.85 5.03
N LEU A 207 -8.94 15.98 4.99
CA LEU A 207 -8.34 15.48 3.76
C LEU A 207 -9.36 14.73 2.90
N LEU A 208 -10.09 13.76 3.48
CA LEU A 208 -11.08 12.98 2.75
C LEU A 208 -12.24 13.85 2.26
N GLU A 209 -12.72 14.79 3.07
CA GLU A 209 -13.75 15.76 2.67
C GLU A 209 -13.27 16.64 1.50
N ARG A 210 -12.04 17.16 1.58
CA ARG A 210 -11.40 17.90 0.49
C ARG A 210 -11.32 17.09 -0.79
N PHE A 211 -10.89 15.85 -0.71
CA PHE A 211 -10.74 14.99 -1.88
C PHE A 211 -12.08 14.67 -2.53
N LEU A 212 -13.14 14.42 -1.76
CA LEU A 212 -14.50 14.24 -2.28
C LEU A 212 -14.99 15.52 -2.99
N ASP A 213 -14.82 16.69 -2.37
CA ASP A 213 -15.19 17.98 -2.98
C ASP A 213 -14.39 18.25 -4.27
N MET A 214 -13.09 17.98 -4.27
CA MET A 214 -12.26 18.15 -5.46
C MET A 214 -12.59 17.16 -6.58
N GLN A 215 -12.98 15.92 -6.23
CA GLN A 215 -13.44 14.94 -7.22
C GLN A 215 -14.67 15.42 -7.99
N GLU A 216 -15.57 16.14 -7.32
CA GLU A 216 -16.75 16.72 -7.97
C GLU A 216 -16.41 17.94 -8.82
N ARG A 217 -15.50 18.81 -8.36
CA ARG A 217 -15.19 20.12 -9.00
C ARG A 217 -14.12 20.04 -10.08
N ASP A 218 -13.09 19.22 -9.87
CA ASP A 218 -11.95 19.06 -10.77
C ASP A 218 -11.47 17.61 -10.80
N PRO A 219 -12.26 16.70 -11.41
CA PRO A 219 -11.93 15.27 -11.43
C PRO A 219 -10.60 15.00 -12.16
N GLY A 220 -10.15 15.88 -13.06
CA GLY A 220 -8.89 15.73 -13.79
C GLY A 220 -7.67 15.75 -12.87
N ARG A 221 -7.63 16.70 -11.93
CA ARG A 221 -6.51 16.81 -10.97
C ARG A 221 -6.47 15.65 -9.97
N MET A 222 -7.62 15.03 -9.69
CA MET A 222 -7.74 13.93 -8.73
C MET A 222 -7.61 12.54 -9.37
N GLN A 223 -7.50 12.47 -10.72
CA GLN A 223 -7.56 11.21 -11.46
C GLN A 223 -6.50 10.20 -11.00
N GLN A 224 -5.27 10.63 -10.81
CA GLN A 224 -4.17 9.76 -10.41
C GLN A 224 -4.40 9.21 -9.00
N PHE A 225 -4.75 10.07 -8.04
CA PHE A 225 -5.01 9.67 -6.67
C PHE A 225 -6.13 8.63 -6.57
N PHE A 226 -7.28 8.89 -7.19
CA PHE A 226 -8.41 7.96 -7.12
C PHE A 226 -8.25 6.69 -7.98
N ALA A 227 -7.32 6.69 -8.92
CA ALA A 227 -6.98 5.47 -9.65
C ALA A 227 -6.40 4.40 -8.71
N THR A 228 -5.75 4.81 -7.63
CA THR A 228 -4.99 3.97 -6.71
C THR A 228 -5.63 3.88 -5.33
N HIS A 229 -6.15 5.00 -4.83
CA HIS A 229 -6.82 5.15 -3.53
C HIS A 229 -8.29 5.52 -3.73
N PRO A 230 -9.18 4.55 -3.95
CA PRO A 230 -10.59 4.85 -4.13
C PRO A 230 -11.16 5.54 -2.89
N SER A 231 -11.62 6.77 -3.06
CA SER A 231 -12.35 7.47 -2.01
C SER A 231 -13.80 7.01 -2.00
N THR A 232 -14.35 6.84 -0.82
CA THR A 232 -15.75 6.48 -0.63
C THR A 232 -16.29 7.22 0.59
N ASP A 233 -17.58 7.51 0.60
CA ASP A 233 -18.25 8.03 1.79
C ASP A 233 -18.06 7.10 3.00
N GLU A 234 -17.96 5.79 2.75
CA GLU A 234 -17.70 4.78 3.78
C GLU A 234 -16.33 4.97 4.45
N ARG A 235 -15.27 5.33 3.70
CA ARG A 235 -13.96 5.68 4.30
C ARG A 235 -14.12 6.87 5.23
N LEU A 236 -14.79 7.92 4.79
CA LEU A 236 -15.00 9.13 5.59
C LEU A 236 -15.78 8.83 6.88
N GLU A 237 -16.86 8.04 6.81
CA GLU A 237 -17.62 7.64 8.01
C GLU A 237 -16.74 6.84 8.99
N ARG A 238 -16.00 5.85 8.52
CA ARG A 238 -15.10 5.05 9.37
C ARG A 238 -14.02 5.89 10.04
N VAL A 239 -13.43 6.83 9.30
CA VAL A 239 -12.42 7.74 9.85
C VAL A 239 -13.03 8.64 10.93
N ARG A 240 -14.25 9.16 10.73
CA ARG A 240 -14.96 9.94 11.76
C ARG A 240 -15.19 9.13 13.03
N GLU A 241 -15.63 7.87 12.90
CA GLU A 241 -15.79 6.97 14.05
C GLU A 241 -14.45 6.71 14.75
N ARG A 242 -13.38 6.49 13.97
CA ARG A 242 -12.03 6.22 14.48
C ARG A 242 -11.48 7.41 15.25
N VAL A 243 -11.58 8.63 14.72
CA VAL A 243 -11.14 9.87 15.35
C VAL A 243 -11.96 10.15 16.61
N GLY A 244 -13.30 9.97 16.55
CA GLY A 244 -14.19 10.16 17.71
C GLY A 244 -13.86 9.23 18.87
N ASN A 245 -13.44 7.99 18.59
CA ASN A 245 -13.03 7.03 19.61
C ASN A 245 -11.66 7.35 20.25
N HIS A 246 -10.76 8.06 19.55
CA HIS A 246 -9.49 8.52 20.14
C HIS A 246 -9.68 9.71 21.07
N GLY A 247 -10.61 10.62 20.77
CA GLY A 247 -10.94 11.75 21.65
C GLY A 247 -11.73 11.39 22.91
N ALA A 248 -12.20 10.14 23.04
CA ALA A 248 -12.96 9.68 24.21
C ALA A 248 -12.10 8.96 25.27
N VAL A 249 -10.78 8.88 25.06
CA VAL A 249 -9.83 8.12 25.94
C VAL A 249 -8.92 9.08 26.75
N GLU A 250 -9.11 10.41 26.65
CA GLU A 250 -8.45 11.38 27.53
C GLU A 250 -9.34 11.62 28.81
#